data_0c306291d10aac7fc2bdff0d447e4afb
#
_entry.id   0c306291d10aac7fc2bdff0d447e4afb
#
_cell.length_a   1.000
_cell.length_b   1.000
_cell.length_c   1.000
_cell.angle_alpha   90.00
_cell.angle_beta   90.00
_cell.angle_gamma   90.00
#
_symmetry.space_group_name_H-M   'P 1'
#
loop_
_entity.id
_entity.type
_entity.pdbx_description
1 polymer ?
#
loop_
_entity_poly.entity_id
_entity_poly.type
_entity_poly.pdbx_seq_one_letter_code
_entity_poly.pdbx_strand_id
1 'polypeptide(L)'
;MDVPDYLTLLPHAPPMRLVEEVVHVEPGIEAVTRRCTRGDDFFFQGHFPGNPVVPAVVLVELLAQTGGLAAGAPPPGALPRATGMRVAALGAFKFPAGCGVGVTLEATARVAGRMGRLWKIEGEVTADGVRVAVGSLTLAEL
;
A
#
# COMPACT_ATOMS: atom_id res chain seq x y z
N MET A 1 20.64 -3.79 17.25
CA MET A 1 20.13 -2.66 16.49
C MET A 1 18.64 -2.86 16.28
N ASP A 2 17.85 -1.91 16.75
CA ASP A 2 16.39 -2.05 16.67
C ASP A 2 15.92 -1.96 15.23
N VAL A 3 14.98 -2.85 14.89
CA VAL A 3 14.30 -2.77 13.60
C VAL A 3 13.43 -1.51 13.61
N PRO A 4 13.55 -0.63 12.61
CA PRO A 4 12.69 0.55 12.55
C PRO A 4 11.21 0.15 12.53
N ASP A 5 10.39 0.89 13.26
CA ASP A 5 8.95 0.75 13.13
C ASP A 5 8.51 1.48 11.86
N TYR A 6 8.53 0.76 10.76
CA TYR A 6 8.20 1.31 9.45
C TYR A 6 6.77 1.85 9.38
N LEU A 7 5.87 1.35 10.22
CA LEU A 7 4.49 1.83 10.24
C LEU A 7 4.42 3.31 10.61
N THR A 8 5.33 3.77 11.48
CA THR A 8 5.38 5.18 11.89
C THR A 8 5.89 6.12 10.79
N LEU A 9 6.50 5.57 9.74
CA LEU A 9 6.96 6.37 8.60
C LEU A 9 5.82 6.80 7.68
N LEU A 10 4.66 6.13 7.75
CA LEU A 10 3.50 6.54 6.97
C LEU A 10 2.90 7.81 7.57
N PRO A 11 2.64 8.85 6.75
CA PRO A 11 2.01 10.07 7.23
C PRO A 11 0.52 9.89 7.54
N HIS A 12 -0.05 8.77 7.09
CA HIS A 12 -1.47 8.47 7.26
C HIS A 12 -1.80 8.09 8.71
N ALA A 13 -3.01 8.41 9.11
CA ALA A 13 -3.60 7.95 10.37
C ALA A 13 -4.88 7.15 10.08
N PRO A 14 -5.28 6.24 10.98
CA PRO A 14 -6.58 5.58 10.82
C PRO A 14 -7.72 6.61 10.77
N PRO A 15 -8.76 6.38 9.93
CA PRO A 15 -9.02 5.17 9.14
C PRO A 15 -8.34 5.13 7.76
N MET A 16 -7.68 6.20 7.31
CA MET A 16 -7.01 6.22 6.00
C MET A 16 -5.72 5.41 5.96
N ARG A 17 -5.06 5.19 7.10
CA ARG A 17 -3.93 4.26 7.13
C ARG A 17 -4.48 2.84 6.98
N LEU A 18 -4.31 2.28 5.79
CA LEU A 18 -4.79 0.93 5.48
C LEU A 18 -3.81 -0.15 5.91
N VAL A 19 -2.52 0.16 5.89
CA VAL A 19 -1.49 -0.78 6.33
C VAL A 19 -1.61 -1.07 7.81
N GLU A 20 -1.69 -2.35 8.19
CA GLU A 20 -1.72 -2.79 9.58
C GLU A 20 -0.41 -3.44 10.01
N GLU A 21 0.24 -4.18 9.10
CA GLU A 21 1.49 -4.89 9.38
C GLU A 21 2.48 -4.63 8.25
N VAL A 22 3.71 -4.29 8.59
CA VAL A 22 4.81 -4.20 7.64
C VAL A 22 5.60 -5.50 7.72
N VAL A 23 5.53 -6.30 6.67
CA VAL A 23 6.14 -7.63 6.63
C VAL A 23 7.61 -7.55 6.24
N HIS A 24 7.94 -6.69 5.26
CA HIS A 24 9.27 -6.57 4.71
C HIS A 24 9.47 -5.20 4.11
N VAL A 25 10.63 -4.61 4.32
CA VAL A 25 11.07 -3.39 3.62
C VAL A 25 12.52 -3.53 3.23
N GLU A 26 12.79 -3.33 1.95
CA GLU A 26 14.13 -3.12 1.42
C GLU A 26 14.17 -1.68 0.88
N PRO A 27 14.76 -0.73 1.64
CA PRO A 27 14.68 0.70 1.31
C PRO A 27 15.10 1.00 -0.12
N GLY A 28 14.26 1.74 -0.84
CA GLY A 28 14.49 2.11 -2.23
C GLY A 28 14.18 1.01 -3.25
N ILE A 29 13.75 -0.16 -2.82
CA ILE A 29 13.57 -1.34 -3.68
C ILE A 29 12.18 -1.92 -3.57
N GLU A 30 11.79 -2.40 -2.38
CA GLU A 30 10.55 -3.17 -2.22
C GLU A 30 9.98 -3.03 -0.82
N ALA A 31 8.67 -3.14 -0.71
CA ALA A 31 7.99 -3.32 0.57
C ALA A 31 6.83 -4.29 0.43
N VAL A 32 6.54 -5.01 1.50
CA VAL A 32 5.40 -5.92 1.61
C VAL A 32 4.64 -5.59 2.88
N THR A 33 3.34 -5.40 2.76
CA THR A 33 2.46 -5.10 3.88
C THR A 33 1.24 -6.01 3.90
N ARG A 34 0.57 -6.08 5.05
CA ARG A 34 -0.66 -6.84 5.22
C ARG A 34 -1.72 -6.04 5.94
N ARG A 35 -2.96 -6.41 5.67
CA ARG A 35 -4.15 -5.94 6.35
C ARG A 35 -5.24 -7.00 6.30
N CYS A 36 -5.91 -7.26 7.42
CA CYS A 36 -7.13 -8.07 7.44
C CYS A 36 -8.34 -7.17 7.20
N THR A 37 -9.30 -7.64 6.40
CA THR A 37 -10.56 -6.94 6.22
C THR A 37 -11.58 -7.39 7.28
N ARG A 38 -12.33 -6.43 7.82
CA ARG A 38 -13.33 -6.66 8.87
C ARG A 38 -14.65 -6.03 8.47
N GLY A 39 -15.75 -6.60 8.96
CA GLY A 39 -17.09 -6.13 8.60
C GLY A 39 -17.37 -4.67 8.97
N ASP A 40 -16.66 -4.11 9.95
CA ASP A 40 -16.78 -2.72 10.38
C ASP A 40 -15.78 -1.76 9.68
N ASP A 41 -15.00 -2.25 8.73
CA ASP A 41 -14.15 -1.36 7.92
C ASP A 41 -15.00 -0.32 7.20
N PHE A 42 -14.58 0.94 7.26
CA PHE A 42 -15.35 2.08 6.73
C PHE A 42 -15.66 1.93 5.23
N PHE A 43 -14.77 1.30 4.46
CA PHE A 43 -14.89 1.22 3.02
C PHE A 43 -15.93 0.18 2.54
N PHE A 44 -16.49 -0.62 3.44
CA PHE A 44 -17.60 -1.49 3.12
C PHE A 44 -18.97 -0.81 3.20
N GLN A 45 -19.04 0.36 3.84
CA GLN A 45 -20.30 1.08 4.02
C GLN A 45 -20.87 1.51 2.65
N GLY A 46 -21.99 0.92 2.25
CA GLY A 46 -22.62 1.21 0.98
C GLY A 46 -22.00 0.54 -0.24
N HIS A 47 -20.98 -0.30 -0.06
CA HIS A 47 -20.28 -0.94 -1.16
C HIS A 47 -20.18 -2.47 -0.99
N PHE A 48 -21.29 -3.21 -1.12
CA PHE A 48 -22.63 -2.81 -1.48
C PHE A 48 -23.59 -3.24 -0.37
N PRO A 49 -24.81 -2.68 -0.27
CA PRO A 49 -25.77 -3.10 0.76
C PRO A 49 -26.02 -4.62 0.71
N GLY A 50 -25.75 -5.29 1.85
CA GLY A 50 -25.91 -6.75 1.95
C GLY A 50 -24.85 -7.57 1.22
N ASN A 51 -23.91 -6.94 0.54
CA ASN A 51 -22.83 -7.61 -0.21
C ASN A 51 -21.54 -6.78 -0.13
N PRO A 52 -20.80 -6.86 0.98
CA PRO A 52 -19.57 -6.06 1.17
C PRO A 52 -18.45 -6.54 0.25
N VAL A 53 -17.95 -5.62 -0.56
CA VAL A 53 -16.85 -5.83 -1.50
C VAL A 53 -15.81 -4.74 -1.25
N VAL A 54 -14.53 -5.10 -1.21
CA VAL A 54 -13.45 -4.12 -1.09
C VAL A 54 -13.43 -3.26 -2.35
N PRO A 55 -13.64 -1.94 -2.24
CA PRO A 55 -13.57 -1.07 -3.40
C PRO A 55 -12.19 -1.11 -4.06
N ALA A 56 -12.15 -1.08 -5.39
CA ALA A 56 -10.89 -1.09 -6.14
C ALA A 56 -9.96 0.07 -5.72
N VAL A 57 -10.52 1.24 -5.42
CA VAL A 57 -9.74 2.40 -4.98
C VAL A 57 -9.01 2.15 -3.65
N VAL A 58 -9.56 1.31 -2.79
CA VAL A 58 -8.92 0.92 -1.53
C VAL A 58 -7.70 0.04 -1.81
N LEU A 59 -7.79 -0.87 -2.76
CA LEU A 59 -6.65 -1.71 -3.16
C LEU A 59 -5.52 -0.85 -3.77
N VAL A 60 -5.86 0.14 -4.58
CA VAL A 60 -4.91 1.10 -5.14
C VAL A 60 -4.24 1.90 -4.01
N GLU A 61 -5.00 2.40 -3.06
CA GLU A 61 -4.47 3.17 -1.92
C GLU A 61 -3.56 2.32 -1.04
N LEU A 62 -3.93 1.08 -0.76
CA LEU A 62 -3.08 0.15 0.00
C LEU A 62 -1.74 -0.05 -0.71
N LEU A 63 -1.75 -0.25 -2.01
CA LEU A 63 -0.53 -0.38 -2.80
C LEU A 63 0.29 0.91 -2.78
N ALA A 64 -0.37 2.07 -2.85
CA ALA A 64 0.29 3.38 -2.79
C ALA A 64 1.00 3.58 -1.45
N GLN A 65 0.36 3.25 -0.34
CA GLN A 65 0.96 3.34 0.99
C GLN A 65 2.16 2.40 1.11
N THR A 66 2.03 1.19 0.61
CA THR A 66 3.14 0.22 0.57
C THR A 66 4.30 0.74 -0.28
N GLY A 67 3.99 1.36 -1.42
CA GLY A 67 4.97 2.02 -2.27
C GLY A 67 5.68 3.17 -1.58
N GLY A 68 4.96 3.92 -0.75
CA GLY A 68 5.53 4.99 0.08
C GLY A 68 6.58 4.46 1.06
N LEU A 69 6.36 3.29 1.62
CA LEU A 69 7.36 2.63 2.46
C LEU A 69 8.57 2.17 1.65
N ALA A 70 8.35 1.57 0.48
CA ALA A 70 9.44 1.13 -0.39
C ALA A 70 10.34 2.29 -0.82
N ALA A 71 9.74 3.42 -1.23
CA ALA A 71 10.46 4.57 -1.74
C ALA A 71 11.03 5.45 -0.62
N GLY A 72 10.28 5.62 0.46
CA GLY A 72 10.59 6.62 1.50
C GLY A 72 11.32 6.09 2.73
N ALA A 73 11.44 4.78 2.91
CA ALA A 73 12.16 4.23 4.04
C ALA A 73 13.65 4.58 3.96
N PRO A 74 14.28 4.96 5.09
CA PRO A 74 15.71 5.29 5.08
C PRO A 74 16.54 4.02 4.88
N PRO A 75 17.69 4.11 4.20
CA PRO A 75 18.61 2.98 4.11
C PRO A 75 19.18 2.63 5.49
N PRO A 76 19.74 1.42 5.66
CA PRO A 76 20.34 1.02 6.93
C PRO A 76 21.35 2.03 7.44
N GLY A 77 21.28 2.37 8.72
CA GLY A 77 22.17 3.33 9.36
C GLY A 77 21.83 4.82 9.16
N ALA A 78 20.84 5.13 8.33
CA ALA A 78 20.36 6.50 8.16
C ALA A 78 19.31 6.83 9.23
N LEU A 79 19.18 8.12 9.54
CA LEU A 79 18.14 8.57 10.46
C LEU A 79 16.76 8.44 9.79
N PRO A 80 15.73 8.02 10.56
CA PRO A 80 14.37 8.01 10.06
C PRO A 80 13.94 9.41 9.59
N ARG A 81 13.22 9.47 8.48
CA ARG A 81 12.63 10.71 7.97
C ARG A 81 11.18 10.45 7.60
N ALA A 82 10.37 11.48 7.70
CA ALA A 82 8.98 11.39 7.28
C ALA A 82 8.91 11.04 5.77
N THR A 83 8.03 10.12 5.43
CA THR A 83 7.77 9.74 4.05
C THR A 83 6.55 10.50 3.55
N GLY A 84 6.70 11.81 3.33
CA GLY A 84 5.62 12.62 2.76
C GLY A 84 5.53 12.39 1.27
N MET A 85 4.68 11.46 0.84
CA MET A 85 4.44 11.21 -0.57
C MET A 85 2.95 11.18 -0.87
N ARG A 86 2.60 11.61 -2.07
CA ARG A 86 1.22 11.54 -2.57
C ARG A 86 1.18 10.85 -3.92
N VAL A 87 0.04 10.27 -4.24
CA VAL A 87 -0.18 9.73 -5.58
C VAL A 87 -0.27 10.90 -6.56
N ALA A 88 0.61 10.91 -7.55
CA ALA A 88 0.65 11.94 -8.59
C ALA A 88 0.03 11.45 -9.90
N ALA A 89 0.09 10.14 -10.17
CA ALA A 89 -0.49 9.55 -11.37
C ALA A 89 -0.80 8.08 -11.13
N LEU A 90 -1.80 7.58 -11.81
CA LEU A 90 -2.11 6.17 -11.89
C LEU A 90 -1.76 5.66 -13.29
N GLY A 91 -1.06 4.54 -13.35
CA GLY A 91 -0.84 3.81 -14.58
C GLY A 91 -1.98 2.83 -14.84
N ALA A 92 -1.70 1.81 -15.65
CA ALA A 92 -2.67 0.77 -15.91
C ALA A 92 -2.85 -0.12 -14.67
N PHE A 93 -4.10 -0.28 -14.23
CA PHE A 93 -4.48 -1.21 -13.18
C PHE A 93 -5.46 -2.24 -13.72
N LYS A 94 -5.32 -3.48 -13.22
CA LYS A 94 -6.27 -4.55 -13.45
C LYS A 94 -6.70 -5.14 -12.13
N PHE A 95 -7.95 -5.55 -12.05
CA PHE A 95 -8.56 -6.14 -10.86
C PHE A 95 -9.15 -7.49 -11.24
N PRO A 96 -8.31 -8.55 -11.30
CA PRO A 96 -8.74 -9.84 -11.86
C PRO A 96 -9.74 -10.60 -11.00
N ALA A 97 -9.86 -10.25 -9.72
CA ALA A 97 -10.85 -10.85 -8.81
C ALA A 97 -11.28 -9.83 -7.77
N GLY A 98 -12.46 -10.01 -7.21
CA GLY A 98 -12.94 -9.24 -6.07
C GLY A 98 -12.65 -9.94 -4.75
N CYS A 99 -12.83 -9.22 -3.65
CA CYS A 99 -12.73 -9.78 -2.30
C CYS A 99 -13.65 -9.04 -1.33
N GLY A 100 -13.98 -9.68 -0.23
CA GLY A 100 -14.90 -9.16 0.77
C GLY A 100 -14.33 -9.13 2.17
N VAL A 101 -15.18 -9.37 3.14
CA VAL A 101 -14.86 -9.39 4.57
C VAL A 101 -14.10 -10.66 4.94
N GLY A 102 -13.16 -10.55 5.87
CA GLY A 102 -12.50 -11.71 6.48
C GLY A 102 -11.32 -12.25 5.68
N VAL A 103 -10.76 -11.47 4.77
CA VAL A 103 -9.58 -11.86 3.99
C VAL A 103 -8.33 -11.13 4.48
N THR A 104 -7.17 -11.72 4.23
CA THR A 104 -5.89 -11.06 4.42
C THR A 104 -5.43 -10.46 3.09
N LEU A 105 -5.39 -9.14 3.04
CA LEU A 105 -4.80 -8.42 1.91
C LEU A 105 -3.29 -8.32 2.12
N GLU A 106 -2.52 -8.70 1.11
CA GLU A 106 -1.07 -8.53 1.10
C GLU A 106 -0.69 -7.69 -0.12
N ALA A 107 -0.05 -6.56 0.13
CA ALA A 107 0.43 -5.67 -0.91
C ALA A 107 1.94 -5.79 -1.05
N THR A 108 2.42 -5.96 -2.28
CA THR A 108 3.83 -5.95 -2.62
C THR A 108 4.06 -4.81 -3.59
N ALA A 109 4.90 -3.86 -3.21
CA ALA A 109 5.24 -2.70 -4.02
C ALA A 109 6.73 -2.68 -4.30
N ARG A 110 7.09 -2.50 -5.56
CA ARG A 110 8.48 -2.44 -6.03
C ARG A 110 8.73 -1.08 -6.67
N VAL A 111 9.91 -0.52 -6.41
CA VAL A 111 10.35 0.71 -7.07
C VAL A 111 10.81 0.33 -8.49
N ALA A 112 10.09 0.80 -9.48
CA ALA A 112 10.42 0.55 -10.90
C ALA A 112 11.32 1.62 -11.48
N GLY A 113 11.35 2.81 -10.87
CA GLY A 113 12.19 3.92 -11.32
C GLY A 113 12.01 5.16 -10.49
N ARG A 114 12.92 6.09 -10.66
CA ARG A 114 12.86 7.40 -10.00
C ARG A 114 13.32 8.48 -10.97
N MET A 115 12.60 9.60 -11.00
CA MET A 115 13.03 10.80 -11.74
C MET A 115 12.75 12.02 -10.86
N GLY A 116 13.82 12.59 -10.28
CA GLY A 116 13.68 13.70 -9.34
C GLY A 116 12.87 13.31 -8.13
N ARG A 117 11.74 13.99 -7.92
CA ARG A 117 10.80 13.73 -6.82
C ARG A 117 9.73 12.69 -7.16
N LEU A 118 9.77 12.13 -8.37
CA LEU A 118 8.78 11.16 -8.83
C LEU A 118 9.34 9.76 -8.71
N TRP A 119 8.54 8.89 -8.11
CA TRP A 119 8.86 7.48 -7.92
C TRP A 119 7.83 6.63 -8.63
N LYS A 120 8.25 5.82 -9.57
CA LYS A 120 7.37 4.86 -10.22
C LYS A 120 7.31 3.58 -9.40
N ILE A 121 6.10 3.18 -9.04
CA ILE A 121 5.83 1.99 -8.24
C ILE A 121 5.05 1.00 -9.08
N GLU A 122 5.48 -0.24 -9.06
CA GLU A 122 4.75 -1.38 -9.64
C GLU A 122 4.47 -2.38 -8.54
N GLY A 123 3.34 -3.06 -8.62
CA GLY A 123 3.06 -4.07 -7.63
C GLY A 123 1.69 -4.70 -7.77
N GLU A 124 1.33 -5.40 -6.70
CA GLU A 124 0.11 -6.21 -6.67
C GLU A 124 -0.44 -6.31 -5.26
N VAL A 125 -1.72 -6.61 -5.18
CA VAL A 125 -2.39 -6.96 -3.93
C VAL A 125 -3.03 -8.33 -4.12
N THR A 126 -2.83 -9.21 -3.14
CA THR A 126 -3.52 -10.50 -3.07
C THR A 126 -4.49 -10.51 -1.90
N ALA A 127 -5.57 -11.28 -2.02
CA ALA A 127 -6.49 -11.58 -0.93
C ALA A 127 -6.47 -13.09 -0.72
N ASP A 128 -5.96 -13.53 0.45
CA ASP A 128 -5.75 -14.94 0.75
C ASP A 128 -5.02 -15.69 -0.39
N GLY A 129 -3.99 -15.04 -0.94
CA GLY A 129 -3.18 -15.59 -2.02
C GLY A 129 -3.72 -15.41 -3.43
N VAL A 130 -4.96 -14.91 -3.59
CA VAL A 130 -5.57 -14.66 -4.91
C VAL A 130 -5.31 -13.21 -5.31
N ARG A 131 -4.78 -13.00 -6.50
CA ARG A 131 -4.51 -11.65 -7.00
C ARG A 131 -5.80 -10.88 -7.22
N VAL A 132 -5.92 -9.72 -6.57
CA VAL A 132 -7.11 -8.85 -6.66
C VAL A 132 -6.79 -7.49 -7.28
N ALA A 133 -5.52 -7.10 -7.33
CA ALA A 133 -5.09 -5.89 -8.01
C ALA A 133 -3.66 -6.06 -8.52
N VAL A 134 -3.37 -5.52 -9.68
CA VAL A 134 -2.02 -5.43 -10.24
C VAL A 134 -1.92 -4.16 -11.09
N GLY A 135 -0.85 -3.41 -10.92
CA GLY A 135 -0.69 -2.19 -11.71
C GLY A 135 0.51 -1.36 -11.29
N SER A 136 0.48 -0.13 -11.74
CA SER A 136 1.54 0.84 -11.46
C SER A 136 0.96 2.21 -11.12
N LEU A 137 1.73 2.97 -10.36
CA LEU A 137 1.40 4.34 -10.00
C LEU A 137 2.68 5.15 -9.82
N THR A 138 2.53 6.46 -9.76
CA THR A 138 3.64 7.37 -9.51
C THR A 138 3.37 8.11 -8.21
N LEU A 139 4.35 8.07 -7.31
CA LEU A 139 4.35 8.86 -6.09
C LEU A 139 5.22 10.08 -6.29
N ALA A 140 4.78 11.22 -5.77
CA ALA A 140 5.56 12.46 -5.74
C ALA A 140 5.94 12.79 -4.29
N GLU A 141 7.19 13.13 -4.07
CA GLU A 141 7.64 13.67 -2.77
C GLU A 141 6.99 15.03 -2.55
N LEU A 142 6.50 15.24 -1.34
CA LEU A 142 5.91 16.51 -0.92
C LEU A 142 6.97 17.57 -0.60
#